data_e1a2b778b9a92606252b68266983091b
#
_entry.id   e1a2b778b9a92606252b68266983091b
#
_cell.length_a   1.000
_cell.length_b   1.000
_cell.length_c   1.000
_cell.angle_alpha   90.00
_cell.angle_beta   90.00
_cell.angle_gamma   90.00
#
_symmetry.space_group_name_H-M   'P 1'
#
loop_
_entity.id
_entity.type
_entity.pdbx_description
1 polymer ?
#
loop_
_entity_poly.entity_id
_entity_poly.type
_entity_poly.pdbx_seq_one_letter_code
_entity_poly.pdbx_strand_id
1 'polypeptide(L)'
;MNKTKINKLVNCIKKCDKDEYIHSIKKLKFTIDDFKGVIHFSSKKYTRTCIAENDNFELILLGWSKGQKTPIHNHDGHEGFAYAIDGKIKEVVYLLNTETNELEKQGEAILNANEIAYAEKNLNGFHTIENISGHDTLTLHLYKKPIKECLILENDELVTKQMAYDFMV
;
A
#
# COMPACT_ATOMS: atom_id res chain seq x y z
N MET A 1 12.00 -7.15 13.82
CA MET A 1 11.66 -5.81 13.25
C MET A 1 12.54 -4.72 13.88
N ASN A 2 13.02 -3.77 13.09
CA ASN A 2 13.83 -2.61 13.55
C ASN A 2 12.92 -1.54 14.19
N LYS A 3 12.63 -1.71 15.47
CA LYS A 3 11.74 -0.80 16.23
C LYS A 3 12.20 0.66 16.19
N THR A 4 13.52 0.92 16.14
CA THR A 4 14.06 2.30 16.13
C THR A 4 13.69 3.02 14.83
N LYS A 5 13.87 2.40 13.66
CA LYS A 5 13.47 2.99 12.37
C LYS A 5 11.96 3.18 12.28
N ILE A 6 11.18 2.16 12.69
CA ILE A 6 9.72 2.22 12.67
C ILE A 6 9.22 3.34 13.58
N ASN A 7 9.71 3.44 14.82
CA ASN A 7 9.29 4.50 15.75
C ASN A 7 9.63 5.91 15.22
N LYS A 8 10.78 6.08 14.55
CA LYS A 8 11.12 7.37 13.91
C LYS A 8 10.09 7.72 12.83
N LEU A 9 9.74 6.78 11.95
CA LEU A 9 8.72 7.00 10.92
C LEU A 9 7.36 7.30 11.54
N VAL A 10 6.88 6.48 12.48
CA VAL A 10 5.59 6.66 13.15
C VAL A 10 5.50 8.00 13.87
N ASN A 11 6.56 8.43 14.54
CA ASN A 11 6.60 9.74 15.21
C ASN A 11 6.55 10.91 14.21
N CYS A 12 7.17 10.74 13.04
CA CYS A 12 7.09 11.73 11.97
C CYS A 12 5.66 11.78 11.39
N ILE A 13 5.05 10.63 11.07
CA ILE A 13 3.67 10.53 10.55
C ILE A 13 2.65 11.24 11.49
N LYS A 14 2.86 11.13 12.82
CA LYS A 14 1.98 11.75 13.83
C LYS A 14 2.09 13.26 13.90
N LYS A 15 3.23 13.85 13.54
CA LYS A 15 3.57 15.25 13.86
C LYS A 15 3.84 16.11 12.64
N CYS A 16 4.17 15.49 11.51
CA CYS A 16 4.71 16.13 10.34
C CYS A 16 3.67 16.18 9.21
N ASP A 17 3.87 17.10 8.28
CA ASP A 17 3.09 17.13 7.04
C ASP A 17 3.52 16.04 6.05
N LYS A 18 2.87 16.03 4.88
CA LYS A 18 3.10 15.06 3.82
C LYS A 18 4.55 15.02 3.35
N ASP A 19 5.14 16.17 3.08
CA ASP A 19 6.48 16.26 2.49
C ASP A 19 7.54 15.79 3.49
N GLU A 20 7.35 16.08 4.76
CA GLU A 20 8.25 15.69 5.85
C GLU A 20 8.23 14.15 6.07
N TYR A 21 7.06 13.49 6.10
CA TYR A 21 7.05 12.03 6.29
C TYR A 21 7.49 11.28 5.03
N ILE A 22 7.22 11.80 3.83
CA ILE A 22 7.78 11.25 2.59
C ILE A 22 9.31 11.38 2.58
N HIS A 23 9.84 12.55 2.98
CA HIS A 23 11.27 12.72 3.13
C HIS A 23 11.86 11.76 4.17
N SER A 24 11.18 11.60 5.30
CA SER A 24 11.60 10.70 6.38
C SER A 24 11.72 9.25 5.91
N ILE A 25 10.72 8.72 5.20
CA ILE A 25 10.76 7.33 4.72
C ILE A 25 11.90 7.12 3.72
N LYS A 26 12.09 8.05 2.78
CA LYS A 26 13.20 8.01 1.82
C LYS A 26 14.57 8.03 2.52
N LYS A 27 14.72 8.83 3.58
CA LYS A 27 15.96 8.93 4.37
C LYS A 27 16.23 7.68 5.20
N LEU A 28 15.19 7.03 5.72
CA LEU A 28 15.33 5.82 6.54
C LEU A 28 15.81 4.61 5.73
N LYS A 29 15.52 4.56 4.43
CA LYS A 29 15.94 3.50 3.52
C LYS A 29 15.72 2.12 4.14
N PHE A 30 14.46 1.74 4.24
CA PHE A 30 14.09 0.42 4.77
C PHE A 30 14.62 -0.70 3.88
N THR A 31 15.00 -1.79 4.52
CA THR A 31 15.43 -3.04 3.89
C THR A 31 14.61 -4.20 4.44
N ILE A 32 14.61 -5.35 3.79
CA ILE A 32 13.96 -6.57 4.26
C ILE A 32 14.39 -6.90 5.71
N ASP A 33 15.67 -6.71 6.03
CA ASP A 33 16.22 -6.97 7.37
C ASP A 33 15.56 -6.14 8.48
N ASP A 34 15.09 -4.95 8.16
CA ASP A 34 14.38 -4.11 9.12
C ASP A 34 13.03 -4.71 9.58
N PHE A 35 12.48 -5.65 8.80
CA PHE A 35 11.19 -6.30 9.07
C PHE A 35 11.31 -7.77 9.49
N LYS A 36 12.53 -8.29 9.72
CA LYS A 36 12.72 -9.66 10.24
C LYS A 36 11.83 -9.94 11.43
N GLY A 37 11.16 -11.10 11.42
CA GLY A 37 10.25 -11.56 12.48
C GLY A 37 8.80 -11.08 12.34
N VAL A 38 8.49 -10.23 11.31
CA VAL A 38 7.12 -9.78 11.01
C VAL A 38 6.77 -9.89 9.53
N ILE A 39 7.67 -10.51 8.75
CA ILE A 39 7.46 -10.81 7.33
C ILE A 39 6.64 -12.08 7.22
N HIS A 40 5.59 -12.02 6.44
CA HIS A 40 4.76 -13.15 6.10
C HIS A 40 4.53 -13.17 4.59
N PHE A 41 4.63 -14.36 3.99
CA PHE A 41 4.24 -14.61 2.60
C PHE A 41 3.21 -15.73 2.56
N SER A 42 2.35 -15.72 1.56
CA SER A 42 1.36 -16.76 1.35
C SER A 42 1.23 -17.03 -0.14
N SER A 43 1.18 -18.29 -0.54
CA SER A 43 0.93 -18.67 -1.93
C SER A 43 -0.49 -18.37 -2.42
N LYS A 44 -1.43 -18.11 -1.49
CA LYS A 44 -2.85 -17.88 -1.83
C LYS A 44 -3.15 -16.42 -2.19
N LYS A 45 -2.57 -15.46 -1.45
CA LYS A 45 -2.78 -14.02 -1.63
C LYS A 45 -1.62 -13.26 -0.99
N TYR A 46 -1.42 -12.01 -1.35
CA TYR A 46 -0.52 -11.12 -0.60
C TYR A 46 -0.99 -11.00 0.87
N THR A 47 -0.06 -10.79 1.77
CA THR A 47 -0.36 -10.67 3.20
C THR A 47 -0.35 -9.21 3.65
N ARG A 48 -1.14 -8.90 4.68
CA ARG A 48 -1.26 -7.57 5.28
C ARG A 48 -0.87 -7.66 6.76
N THR A 49 0.26 -7.09 7.13
CA THR A 49 0.72 -7.01 8.53
C THR A 49 0.59 -5.57 9.01
N CYS A 50 -0.27 -5.32 10.00
CA CYS A 50 -0.35 -4.02 10.66
C CYS A 50 0.91 -3.78 11.49
N ILE A 51 1.66 -2.74 11.15
CA ILE A 51 2.89 -2.32 11.87
C ILE A 51 2.55 -1.27 12.94
N ALA A 52 1.64 -0.36 12.62
CA ALA A 52 1.13 0.64 13.56
C ALA A 52 -0.18 1.22 13.05
N GLU A 53 -1.11 1.48 13.95
CA GLU A 53 -2.36 2.18 13.63
C GLU A 53 -2.83 3.07 14.78
N ASN A 54 -3.67 4.02 14.44
CA ASN A 54 -4.54 4.78 15.35
C ASN A 54 -5.70 5.39 14.52
N ASP A 55 -6.54 6.22 15.11
CA ASP A 55 -7.70 6.82 14.43
C ASP A 55 -7.33 7.70 13.21
N ASN A 56 -6.07 8.11 13.08
CA ASN A 56 -5.60 9.04 12.04
C ASN A 56 -4.76 8.39 10.94
N PHE A 57 -4.23 7.20 11.14
CA PHE A 57 -3.44 6.49 10.13
C PHE A 57 -3.34 4.99 10.41
N GLU A 58 -3.04 4.25 9.35
CA GLU A 58 -2.51 2.88 9.43
C GLU A 58 -1.22 2.77 8.62
N LEU A 59 -0.25 2.03 9.17
CA LEU A 59 1.02 1.67 8.52
C LEU A 59 1.06 0.15 8.38
N ILE A 60 1.08 -0.34 7.14
CA ILE A 60 0.93 -1.75 6.81
C ILE A 60 2.14 -2.23 6.03
N LEU A 61 2.68 -3.38 6.41
CA LEU A 61 3.64 -4.13 5.59
C LEU A 61 2.87 -5.14 4.74
N LEU A 62 3.03 -5.07 3.42
CA LEU A 62 2.49 -6.08 2.51
C LEU A 62 3.61 -7.03 2.06
N GLY A 63 3.35 -8.33 2.19
CA GLY A 63 4.21 -9.39 1.67
C GLY A 63 3.61 -9.98 0.40
N TRP A 64 4.36 -9.92 -0.69
CA TRP A 64 3.94 -10.35 -2.01
C TRP A 64 4.76 -11.54 -2.47
N SER A 65 4.14 -12.68 -2.70
CA SER A 65 4.81 -13.73 -3.47
C SER A 65 4.93 -13.32 -4.94
N LYS A 66 5.87 -13.92 -5.65
CA LYS A 66 6.13 -13.64 -7.07
C LYS A 66 4.83 -13.66 -7.89
N GLY A 67 4.58 -12.57 -8.65
CA GLY A 67 3.45 -12.44 -9.57
C GLY A 67 2.10 -12.17 -8.91
N GLN A 68 2.05 -11.99 -7.58
CA GLN A 68 0.80 -11.62 -6.91
C GLN A 68 0.39 -10.19 -7.25
N LYS A 69 -0.93 -10.00 -7.35
CA LYS A 69 -1.58 -8.75 -7.74
C LYS A 69 -2.83 -8.51 -6.90
N THR A 70 -3.13 -7.24 -6.62
CA THR A 70 -4.44 -6.87 -6.05
C THR A 70 -5.52 -6.91 -7.13
N PRO A 71 -6.80 -7.11 -6.78
CA PRO A 71 -7.89 -6.67 -7.65
C PRO A 71 -7.78 -5.17 -7.90
N ILE A 72 -8.53 -4.64 -8.88
CA ILE A 72 -8.71 -3.19 -9.01
C ILE A 72 -9.52 -2.73 -7.79
N HIS A 73 -9.00 -1.75 -7.05
CA HIS A 73 -9.62 -1.29 -5.80
C HIS A 73 -9.34 0.19 -5.56
N ASN A 74 -10.16 0.80 -4.70
CA ASN A 74 -9.96 2.16 -4.22
C ASN A 74 -9.49 2.18 -2.75
N HIS A 75 -9.29 3.36 -2.20
CA HIS A 75 -8.90 3.57 -0.80
C HIS A 75 -9.96 4.33 0.00
N ASP A 76 -11.23 4.23 -0.36
CA ASP A 76 -12.33 5.00 0.26
C ASP A 76 -12.03 6.51 0.32
N GLY A 77 -11.37 7.01 -0.71
CA GLY A 77 -10.97 8.42 -0.81
C GLY A 77 -9.84 8.85 0.13
N HIS A 78 -9.19 7.92 0.83
CA HIS A 78 -8.07 8.26 1.71
C HIS A 78 -6.76 8.39 0.93
N GLU A 79 -5.98 9.40 1.30
CA GLU A 79 -4.63 9.58 0.80
C GLU A 79 -3.65 8.61 1.45
N GLY A 80 -2.58 8.29 0.74
CA GLY A 80 -1.55 7.42 1.26
C GLY A 80 -0.35 7.29 0.36
N PHE A 81 0.61 6.49 0.77
CA PHE A 81 1.74 6.11 -0.07
C PHE A 81 1.98 4.60 -0.05
N ALA A 82 2.59 4.11 -1.12
CA ALA A 82 3.23 2.81 -1.21
C ALA A 82 4.73 3.00 -1.41
N TYR A 83 5.55 2.42 -0.52
CA TYR A 83 7.01 2.43 -0.61
C TYR A 83 7.50 1.02 -0.93
N ALA A 84 8.19 0.85 -2.05
CA ALA A 84 8.82 -0.42 -2.41
C ALA A 84 10.09 -0.64 -1.57
N ILE A 85 10.06 -1.62 -0.67
CA ILE A 85 11.22 -1.95 0.18
C ILE A 85 12.27 -2.68 -0.66
N ASP A 86 11.81 -3.57 -1.53
CA ASP A 86 12.63 -4.44 -2.36
C ASP A 86 11.93 -4.72 -3.70
N GLY A 87 12.69 -5.19 -4.69
CA GLY A 87 12.16 -5.65 -5.97
C GLY A 87 11.56 -4.58 -6.85
N LYS A 88 10.53 -4.95 -7.60
CA LYS A 88 9.80 -4.09 -8.53
C LYS A 88 8.31 -4.30 -8.42
N ILE A 89 7.59 -3.20 -8.25
CA ILE A 89 6.13 -3.17 -8.15
C ILE A 89 5.59 -2.40 -9.33
N LYS A 90 4.61 -2.98 -10.01
CA LYS A 90 3.85 -2.30 -11.06
C LYS A 90 2.55 -1.78 -10.46
N GLU A 91 2.27 -0.52 -10.67
CA GLU A 91 0.98 0.10 -10.38
C GLU A 91 0.27 0.44 -11.69
N VAL A 92 -1.04 0.16 -11.76
CA VAL A 92 -1.90 0.63 -12.84
C VAL A 92 -3.03 1.42 -12.22
N VAL A 93 -3.21 2.66 -12.69
CA VAL A 93 -4.19 3.60 -12.14
C VAL A 93 -5.41 3.67 -13.07
N TYR A 94 -6.59 3.73 -12.47
CA TYR A 94 -7.88 3.86 -13.14
C TYR A 94 -8.69 5.01 -12.52
N LEU A 95 -9.57 5.57 -13.29
CA LEU A 95 -10.56 6.55 -12.84
C LEU A 95 -11.97 6.01 -13.14
N LEU A 96 -12.85 6.08 -12.16
CA LEU A 96 -14.25 5.75 -12.36
C LEU A 96 -14.95 6.89 -13.08
N ASN A 97 -15.44 6.62 -14.28
CA ASN A 97 -16.35 7.51 -14.99
C ASN A 97 -17.74 7.37 -14.33
N THR A 98 -18.17 8.42 -13.64
CA THR A 98 -19.43 8.41 -12.88
C THR A 98 -20.69 8.48 -13.75
N GLU A 99 -20.56 8.81 -15.05
CA GLU A 99 -21.68 8.84 -15.99
C GLU A 99 -21.93 7.46 -16.60
N THR A 100 -20.84 6.72 -16.94
CA THR A 100 -20.95 5.39 -17.55
C THR A 100 -20.79 4.24 -16.54
N ASN A 101 -20.31 4.55 -15.32
CA ASN A 101 -19.92 3.59 -14.29
C ASN A 101 -18.81 2.62 -14.74
N GLU A 102 -17.95 3.05 -15.64
CA GLU A 102 -16.81 2.28 -16.16
C GLU A 102 -15.49 2.76 -15.58
N LEU A 103 -14.54 1.84 -15.40
CA LEU A 103 -13.19 2.13 -14.96
C LEU A 103 -12.27 2.37 -16.17
N GLU A 104 -11.83 3.60 -16.33
CA GLU A 104 -10.93 4.01 -17.41
C GLU A 104 -9.47 4.00 -16.96
N LYS A 105 -8.61 3.22 -17.65
CA LYS A 105 -7.18 3.21 -17.38
C LYS A 105 -6.57 4.58 -17.67
N GLN A 106 -5.91 5.17 -16.67
CA GLN A 106 -5.24 6.47 -16.77
C GLN A 106 -3.73 6.33 -17.06
N GLY A 107 -3.10 5.26 -16.56
CA GLY A 107 -1.68 5.06 -16.76
C GLY A 107 -1.13 3.89 -15.96
N GLU A 108 0.18 3.71 -16.06
CA GLU A 108 0.92 2.73 -15.26
C GLU A 108 2.30 3.25 -14.90
N ALA A 109 2.83 2.79 -13.78
CA ALA A 109 4.17 3.11 -13.30
C ALA A 109 4.83 1.85 -12.72
N ILE A 110 6.15 1.83 -12.74
CA ILE A 110 6.97 0.82 -12.07
C ILE A 110 7.72 1.52 -10.94
N LEU A 111 7.54 1.03 -9.73
CA LEU A 111 8.31 1.42 -8.57
C LEU A 111 9.45 0.41 -8.38
N ASN A 112 10.67 0.88 -8.42
CA ASN A 112 11.84 0.11 -8.02
C ASN A 112 12.05 0.22 -6.50
N ALA A 113 12.90 -0.62 -5.94
CA ALA A 113 13.28 -0.55 -4.53
C ALA A 113 13.66 0.87 -4.11
N ASN A 114 13.15 1.32 -2.97
CA ASN A 114 13.28 2.66 -2.38
C ASN A 114 12.49 3.78 -3.09
N GLU A 115 11.65 3.46 -4.06
CA GLU A 115 10.73 4.43 -4.67
C GLU A 115 9.37 4.45 -3.96
N ILE A 116 8.66 5.57 -4.12
CA ILE A 116 7.35 5.82 -3.51
C ILE A 116 6.36 6.19 -4.60
N ALA A 117 5.20 5.53 -4.60
CA ALA A 117 3.98 6.04 -5.21
C ALA A 117 3.14 6.73 -4.14
N TYR A 118 2.54 7.85 -4.48
CA TYR A 118 1.64 8.58 -3.61
C TYR A 118 0.24 8.64 -4.24
N ALA A 119 -0.76 8.23 -3.46
CA ALA A 119 -2.16 8.34 -3.85
C ALA A 119 -2.77 9.55 -3.14
N GLU A 120 -3.22 10.52 -3.90
CA GLU A 120 -3.97 11.66 -3.38
C GLU A 120 -5.40 11.26 -3.00
N LYS A 121 -6.03 12.08 -2.17
CA LYS A 121 -7.42 11.90 -1.79
C LYS A 121 -8.32 11.95 -3.03
N ASN A 122 -8.88 10.81 -3.43
CA ASN A 122 -9.76 10.71 -4.60
C ASN A 122 -10.73 9.52 -4.44
N LEU A 123 -12.03 9.81 -4.36
CA LEU A 123 -13.07 8.78 -4.25
C LEU A 123 -13.23 7.95 -5.51
N ASN A 124 -12.94 8.54 -6.70
CA ASN A 124 -13.07 7.87 -8.00
C ASN A 124 -11.77 7.23 -8.48
N GLY A 125 -10.69 7.35 -7.71
CA GLY A 125 -9.39 6.77 -8.04
C GLY A 125 -9.32 5.30 -7.65
N PHE A 126 -9.00 4.45 -8.61
CA PHE A 126 -8.77 3.01 -8.40
C PHE A 126 -7.39 2.63 -8.91
N HIS A 127 -6.83 1.55 -8.39
CA HIS A 127 -5.58 1.02 -8.89
C HIS A 127 -5.44 -0.48 -8.69
N THR A 128 -4.42 -1.04 -9.33
CA THR A 128 -3.86 -2.36 -9.01
C THR A 128 -2.40 -2.23 -8.65
N ILE A 129 -1.94 -3.11 -7.77
CA ILE A 129 -0.52 -3.26 -7.44
C ILE A 129 -0.13 -4.71 -7.72
N GLU A 130 0.99 -4.90 -8.40
CA GLU A 130 1.49 -6.20 -8.82
C GLU A 130 2.99 -6.34 -8.51
N ASN A 131 3.38 -7.46 -7.89
CA ASN A 131 4.78 -7.84 -7.79
C ASN A 131 5.29 -8.39 -9.13
N ILE A 132 6.02 -7.59 -9.87
CA ILE A 132 6.67 -7.98 -11.13
C ILE A 132 8.14 -8.40 -10.95
N SER A 133 8.60 -8.54 -9.71
CA SER A 133 9.92 -9.08 -9.38
C SER A 133 10.00 -10.58 -9.70
N GLY A 134 11.19 -11.08 -9.94
CA GLY A 134 11.40 -12.51 -10.09
C GLY A 134 11.31 -13.31 -8.78
N HIS A 135 11.05 -12.64 -7.64
CA HIS A 135 11.09 -13.19 -6.27
C HIS A 135 9.98 -12.55 -5.39
N ASP A 136 9.82 -13.07 -4.18
CA ASP A 136 8.93 -12.49 -3.17
C ASP A 136 9.48 -11.13 -2.73
N THR A 137 8.57 -10.14 -2.50
CA THR A 137 8.96 -8.77 -2.17
C THR A 137 8.07 -8.14 -1.11
N LEU A 138 8.49 -6.99 -0.61
CA LEU A 138 7.80 -6.24 0.44
C LEU A 138 7.52 -4.81 0.02
N THR A 139 6.34 -4.33 0.38
CA THR A 139 6.00 -2.90 0.32
C THR A 139 5.47 -2.41 1.66
N LEU A 140 5.78 -1.15 1.99
CA LEU A 140 5.24 -0.47 3.17
C LEU A 140 4.22 0.56 2.71
N HIS A 141 3.00 0.46 3.24
CA HIS A 141 1.89 1.34 2.90
C HIS A 141 1.49 2.18 4.10
N LEU A 142 1.26 3.46 3.88
CA LEU A 142 0.61 4.37 4.82
C LEU A 142 -0.70 4.85 4.23
N TYR A 143 -1.76 4.84 5.03
CA TYR A 143 -3.01 5.52 4.72
C TYR A 143 -3.33 6.52 5.84
N LYS A 144 -3.78 7.73 5.46
CA LYS A 144 -4.19 8.80 6.39
C LYS A 144 -5.66 8.64 6.75
N LYS A 145 -5.93 7.71 7.55
CA LYS A 145 -6.99 7.00 8.25
C LYS A 145 -6.94 5.51 7.89
N PRO A 146 -7.24 4.63 8.86
CA PRO A 146 -7.37 3.21 8.59
C PRO A 146 -8.48 2.94 7.58
N ILE A 147 -8.17 2.16 6.53
CA ILE A 147 -9.14 1.74 5.53
C ILE A 147 -9.92 0.55 6.09
N LYS A 148 -11.16 0.77 6.49
CA LYS A 148 -12.03 -0.27 7.04
C LYS A 148 -12.73 -1.07 5.94
N GLU A 149 -13.07 -0.40 4.84
CA GLU A 149 -13.67 -0.99 3.66
C GLU A 149 -13.15 -0.31 2.39
N CYS A 150 -13.25 -0.98 1.27
CA CYS A 150 -12.92 -0.43 -0.03
C CYS A 150 -13.84 -1.03 -1.09
N LEU A 151 -13.98 -0.33 -2.22
CA LEU A 151 -14.59 -0.90 -3.41
C LEU A 151 -13.53 -1.69 -4.18
N ILE A 152 -13.90 -2.88 -4.62
CA ILE A 152 -13.09 -3.69 -5.54
C ILE A 152 -13.91 -4.06 -6.76
N LEU A 153 -13.23 -4.19 -7.91
CA LEU A 153 -13.84 -4.75 -9.11
C LEU A 153 -13.79 -6.30 -9.03
N GLU A 154 -14.95 -6.93 -8.99
CA GLU A 154 -15.11 -8.38 -8.97
C GLU A 154 -16.24 -8.79 -9.93
N ASN A 155 -15.93 -9.64 -10.92
CA ASN A 155 -16.90 -10.06 -11.97
C ASN A 155 -17.57 -8.88 -12.71
N ASP A 156 -16.79 -7.86 -13.06
CA ASP A 156 -17.22 -6.62 -13.72
C ASP A 156 -18.18 -5.74 -12.91
N GLU A 157 -18.30 -5.99 -11.61
CA GLU A 157 -19.08 -5.17 -10.68
C GLU A 157 -18.21 -4.59 -9.55
N LEU A 158 -18.53 -3.38 -9.12
CA LEU A 158 -17.91 -2.77 -7.95
C LEU A 158 -18.61 -3.26 -6.68
N VAL A 159 -17.88 -3.99 -5.85
CA VAL A 159 -18.38 -4.54 -4.58
C VAL A 159 -17.61 -4.00 -3.39
N THR A 160 -18.30 -3.75 -2.28
CA THR A 160 -17.65 -3.35 -1.02
C THR A 160 -17.03 -4.56 -0.34
N LYS A 161 -15.74 -4.44 0.01
CA LYS A 161 -15.01 -5.44 0.81
C LYS A 161 -14.54 -4.83 2.13
N GLN A 162 -14.79 -5.56 3.21
CA GLN A 162 -14.21 -5.25 4.51
C GLN A 162 -12.72 -5.57 4.49
N MET A 163 -11.93 -4.62 4.97
CA MET A 163 -10.48 -4.76 5.04
C MET A 163 -10.07 -5.28 6.40
N ALA A 164 -9.14 -6.25 6.40
CA ALA A 164 -8.60 -6.82 7.62
C ALA A 164 -7.08 -7.01 7.49
N TYR A 165 -6.41 -7.08 8.63
CA TYR A 165 -5.02 -7.49 8.71
C TYR A 165 -4.95 -9.02 8.86
N ASP A 166 -3.99 -9.65 8.18
CA ASP A 166 -3.67 -11.06 8.41
C ASP A 166 -2.85 -11.22 9.69
N PHE A 167 -2.03 -10.20 10.04
CA PHE A 167 -1.16 -10.16 11.21
C PHE A 167 -1.10 -8.77 11.83
N MET A 168 -0.82 -8.70 13.14
CA MET A 168 -0.56 -7.46 13.88
C MET A 168 0.74 -7.61 14.70
N VAL A 169 1.47 -6.48 14.86
CA VAL A 169 2.75 -6.43 15.60
C VAL A 169 2.59 -5.72 16.93
#